data_b93978ea57c906fa6ccb09a1c248d2c0
#
_entry.id   b93978ea57c906fa6ccb09a1c248d2c0
#
_cell.length_a   1.000
_cell.length_b   1.000
_cell.length_c   1.000
_cell.angle_alpha   90.00
_cell.angle_beta   90.00
_cell.angle_gamma   90.00
#
_symmetry.space_group_name_H-M   'P 1'
#
loop_
_entity.id
_entity.type
_entity.pdbx_description
1 polymer ?
#
loop_
_entity_poly.entity_id
_entity_poly.type
_entity_poly.pdbx_seq_one_letter_code
_entity_poly.pdbx_strand_id
1 'polypeptide(L)'
;MNKIEKLVYDALKRHPQIKLFVRDMYQNVMDLIPDKPNFTANDAQVLEGYFWGFHDVSPISNDERHMLGCKLNIPLRMPQPGEPLTIGYWELQGNQHSSFLIPHSSFKEVADCYAWGYHKGCRLQWLGNSNDTFIFNTAHDGQLCAEIHRIPSANETAEGNSSLSALHSSLSFPIDTVSWDGRYATSFSYRRLNELMPGYGYDIEDGSFLDEGHPADTGLYIVDVEKNTRRLLFSLEHLASLEPTENMKGARHFVTHTEFSKDNQYVIFMHRWIHDDPDKRFSRLITCRLDGSELYISPTTDMVSHYVWDEKWGILAFCRINNVDGHYLFSDHTMKRWRHVAPQLNSDGHQSFIPGADAFITDTYPDGRRYAKLWRVDLNTDETKLLADLKSPKEFQSPNCYRNWCCDLHPRVSPQGTYVTFDSVHTNHRALCVMKL
;
A
#
# COMPACT_ATOMS: atom_id res chain seq x y z
N MET A 1 -9.95 17.37 -8.38
CA MET A 1 -10.04 17.71 -9.82
C MET A 1 -11.28 18.58 -10.01
N ASN A 2 -11.19 19.73 -10.69
CA ASN A 2 -12.36 20.56 -10.96
C ASN A 2 -13.24 19.96 -12.08
N LYS A 3 -14.47 20.51 -12.29
CA LYS A 3 -15.43 19.95 -13.28
C LYS A 3 -14.89 19.94 -14.71
N ILE A 4 -14.10 20.95 -15.09
CA ILE A 4 -13.53 21.10 -16.43
C ILE A 4 -12.40 20.08 -16.61
N GLU A 5 -11.51 19.95 -15.64
CA GLU A 5 -10.44 18.94 -15.63
C GLU A 5 -11.00 17.53 -15.75
N LYS A 6 -12.08 17.22 -15.03
CA LYS A 6 -12.74 15.92 -15.12
C LYS A 6 -13.32 15.66 -16.50
N LEU A 7 -13.94 16.65 -17.12
CA LEU A 7 -14.53 16.54 -18.45
C LEU A 7 -13.45 16.31 -19.52
N VAL A 8 -12.33 17.02 -19.43
CA VAL A 8 -11.16 16.85 -20.30
C VAL A 8 -10.53 15.47 -20.07
N TYR A 9 -10.35 15.06 -18.82
CA TYR A 9 -9.84 13.73 -18.46
C TYR A 9 -10.72 12.61 -19.04
N ASP A 10 -12.04 12.70 -18.87
CA ASP A 10 -13.00 11.71 -19.37
C ASP A 10 -13.02 11.64 -20.91
N ALA A 11 -12.81 12.75 -21.60
CA ALA A 11 -12.69 12.79 -23.06
C ALA A 11 -11.37 12.18 -23.57
N LEU A 12 -10.29 12.35 -22.81
CA LEU A 12 -8.94 11.93 -23.23
C LEU A 12 -8.50 10.57 -22.69
N LYS A 13 -9.24 9.98 -21.76
CA LYS A 13 -8.86 8.70 -21.11
C LYS A 13 -8.71 7.53 -22.09
N ARG A 14 -9.33 7.61 -23.27
CA ARG A 14 -9.22 6.62 -24.35
C ARG A 14 -8.01 6.81 -25.28
N HIS A 15 -7.20 7.87 -25.04
CA HIS A 15 -6.04 8.24 -25.87
C HIS A 15 -4.82 8.51 -24.95
N PRO A 16 -4.12 7.48 -24.45
CA PRO A 16 -3.09 7.63 -23.41
C PRO A 16 -1.98 8.63 -23.78
N GLN A 17 -1.50 8.61 -25.03
CA GLN A 17 -0.44 9.51 -25.49
C GLN A 17 -0.92 10.97 -25.55
N ILE A 18 -2.15 11.20 -26.03
CA ILE A 18 -2.75 12.54 -26.06
C ILE A 18 -3.01 13.03 -24.63
N LYS A 19 -3.48 12.15 -23.77
CA LYS A 19 -3.69 12.44 -22.34
C LYS A 19 -2.39 12.88 -21.66
N LEU A 20 -1.28 12.16 -21.88
CA LEU A 20 0.03 12.53 -21.35
C LEU A 20 0.51 13.88 -21.89
N PHE A 21 0.39 14.11 -23.19
CA PHE A 21 0.77 15.38 -23.83
C PHE A 21 -0.06 16.56 -23.28
N VAL A 22 -1.38 16.42 -23.19
CA VAL A 22 -2.28 17.46 -22.65
C VAL A 22 -1.99 17.71 -21.18
N ARG A 23 -1.74 16.64 -20.39
CA ARG A 23 -1.32 16.75 -19.01
C ARG A 23 -0.04 17.58 -18.87
N ASP A 24 0.99 17.23 -19.65
CA ASP A 24 2.29 17.88 -19.57
C ASP A 24 2.22 19.33 -20.00
N MET A 25 1.44 19.64 -21.05
CA MET A 25 1.17 21.02 -21.47
C MET A 25 0.44 21.82 -20.38
N TYR A 26 -0.61 21.23 -19.79
CA TYR A 26 -1.35 21.86 -18.71
C TYR A 26 -0.47 22.12 -17.48
N GLN A 27 0.33 21.14 -17.07
CA GLN A 27 1.25 21.28 -15.95
C GLN A 27 2.35 22.32 -16.22
N ASN A 28 2.89 22.40 -17.43
CA ASN A 28 3.86 23.45 -17.80
C ASN A 28 3.25 24.86 -17.69
N VAL A 29 1.96 25.02 -18.01
CA VAL A 29 1.26 26.30 -17.79
C VAL A 29 1.08 26.57 -16.29
N MET A 30 0.72 25.55 -15.51
CA MET A 30 0.57 25.67 -14.06
C MET A 30 1.88 25.96 -13.34
N ASP A 31 3.01 25.53 -13.89
CA ASP A 31 4.36 25.83 -13.37
C ASP A 31 4.77 27.32 -13.49
N LEU A 32 4.04 28.12 -14.28
CA LEU A 32 4.21 29.57 -14.33
C LEU A 32 3.64 30.27 -13.09
N ILE A 33 2.77 29.58 -12.33
CA ILE A 33 2.20 30.11 -11.09
C ILE A 33 3.17 29.80 -9.95
N PRO A 34 3.63 30.78 -9.16
CA PRO A 34 4.52 30.53 -8.03
C PRO A 34 3.99 29.45 -7.09
N ASP A 35 4.88 28.58 -6.63
CA ASP A 35 4.53 27.55 -5.66
C ASP A 35 4.04 28.17 -4.34
N LYS A 36 3.03 27.58 -3.75
CA LYS A 36 2.63 27.90 -2.38
C LYS A 36 3.53 27.14 -1.40
N PRO A 37 3.72 27.64 -0.18
CA PRO A 37 4.41 26.89 0.87
C PRO A 37 3.75 25.52 1.12
N ASN A 38 4.57 24.51 1.43
CA ASN A 38 4.07 23.25 1.96
C ASN A 38 3.40 23.49 3.32
N PHE A 39 2.36 22.74 3.60
CA PHE A 39 1.57 22.87 4.82
C PHE A 39 1.42 21.51 5.52
N THR A 40 1.59 21.52 6.84
CA THR A 40 1.17 20.44 7.74
C THR A 40 0.45 21.05 8.94
N ALA A 41 -0.63 20.40 9.39
CA ALA A 41 -1.45 20.89 10.51
C ALA A 41 -0.73 20.83 11.87
N ASN A 42 0.18 19.87 12.01
CA ASN A 42 1.08 19.69 13.14
C ASN A 42 2.51 19.55 12.60
N ASP A 43 3.51 19.72 13.46
CA ASP A 43 4.89 19.48 13.09
C ASP A 43 5.07 18.05 12.59
N ALA A 44 5.61 17.91 11.40
CA ALA A 44 5.93 16.64 10.77
C ALA A 44 7.45 16.46 10.73
N GLN A 45 7.93 15.36 11.26
CA GLN A 45 9.32 14.97 11.08
C GLN A 45 9.50 14.33 9.71
N VAL A 46 10.55 14.73 8.99
CA VAL A 46 10.87 14.27 7.64
C VAL A 46 12.18 13.48 7.67
N LEU A 47 12.12 12.20 7.31
CA LEU A 47 13.25 11.29 7.25
C LEU A 47 13.64 11.08 5.77
N GLU A 48 14.49 11.98 5.24
CA GLU A 48 14.91 11.94 3.84
C GLU A 48 15.78 10.72 3.54
N GLY A 49 15.57 10.13 2.35
CA GLY A 49 16.23 8.89 1.94
C GLY A 49 15.57 7.63 2.44
N TYR A 50 14.48 7.76 3.21
CA TYR A 50 13.69 6.63 3.70
C TYR A 50 12.29 6.66 3.12
N PHE A 51 11.64 5.47 3.06
CA PHE A 51 10.24 5.33 2.68
C PHE A 51 9.66 4.06 3.29
N TRP A 52 8.35 3.91 3.17
CA TRP A 52 7.67 2.70 3.65
C TRP A 52 7.06 1.89 2.50
N GLY A 53 6.27 2.53 1.67
CA GLY A 53 5.55 1.89 0.58
C GLY A 53 4.03 1.99 0.77
N PHE A 54 3.34 0.85 0.92
CA PHE A 54 1.89 0.84 0.84
C PHE A 54 1.17 1.28 2.14
N HIS A 55 -0.12 1.62 2.02
CA HIS A 55 -0.90 2.20 3.12
C HIS A 55 -1.54 1.18 4.07
N ASP A 56 -1.56 -0.10 3.71
CA ASP A 56 -2.32 -1.17 4.38
C ASP A 56 -1.73 -1.65 5.71
N VAL A 57 -0.45 -1.37 5.97
CA VAL A 57 0.22 -1.74 7.22
C VAL A 57 0.99 -0.58 7.82
N SER A 58 0.93 -0.42 9.15
CA SER A 58 1.65 0.62 9.87
C SER A 58 3.12 0.24 10.09
N PRO A 59 4.08 1.16 9.87
CA PRO A 59 5.46 0.95 10.26
C PRO A 59 5.68 0.95 11.77
N ILE A 60 4.77 1.56 12.53
CA ILE A 60 4.89 1.72 13.98
C ILE A 60 4.40 0.45 14.67
N SER A 61 5.16 -0.04 15.66
CA SER A 61 4.83 -1.20 16.48
C SER A 61 3.56 -0.99 17.30
N ASN A 62 2.94 -2.07 17.76
CA ASN A 62 1.68 -2.01 18.49
C ASN A 62 1.78 -1.25 19.83
N ASP A 63 2.96 -1.25 20.45
CA ASP A 63 3.27 -0.47 21.67
C ASP A 63 3.81 0.95 21.38
N GLU A 64 3.92 1.33 20.11
CA GLU A 64 4.44 2.60 19.61
C GLU A 64 5.87 2.94 20.10
N ARG A 65 6.70 1.90 20.35
CA ARG A 65 8.09 2.09 20.77
C ARG A 65 9.10 1.95 19.63
N HIS A 66 8.70 1.31 18.53
CA HIS A 66 9.56 1.11 17.37
C HIS A 66 8.85 1.54 16.10
N MET A 67 9.63 2.00 15.13
CA MET A 67 9.16 2.26 13.78
C MET A 67 10.10 1.60 12.79
N LEU A 68 9.57 0.72 11.95
CA LEU A 68 10.29 0.11 10.83
C LEU A 68 10.45 1.11 9.68
N GLY A 69 11.43 0.90 8.82
CA GLY A 69 11.63 1.71 7.62
C GLY A 69 12.56 1.09 6.61
N CYS A 70 12.50 1.63 5.40
CA CYS A 70 13.32 1.23 4.26
C CYS A 70 14.19 2.40 3.84
N LYS A 71 15.52 2.20 3.80
CA LYS A 71 16.50 3.17 3.31
C LYS A 71 16.77 2.93 1.83
N LEU A 72 16.58 3.97 1.03
CA LEU A 72 16.75 3.91 -0.41
C LEU A 72 18.21 4.08 -0.79
N ASN A 73 18.77 3.09 -1.50
CA ASN A 73 20.20 3.05 -1.87
C ASN A 73 20.45 3.34 -3.36
N ILE A 74 19.42 3.61 -4.14
CA ILE A 74 19.53 3.87 -5.58
C ILE A 74 19.00 5.27 -5.94
N PRO A 75 19.48 5.86 -7.04
CA PRO A 75 18.89 7.10 -7.56
C PRO A 75 17.44 6.85 -8.07
N LEU A 76 16.73 7.95 -8.38
CA LEU A 76 15.34 7.89 -8.84
C LEU A 76 15.23 7.21 -10.23
N ARG A 77 15.00 5.93 -10.22
CA ARG A 77 14.73 5.04 -11.36
C ARG A 77 14.09 3.74 -10.86
N MET A 78 13.57 2.92 -11.76
CA MET A 78 13.12 1.58 -11.36
C MET A 78 14.29 0.75 -10.82
N PRO A 79 14.07 -0.02 -9.73
CA PRO A 79 15.07 -0.95 -9.23
C PRO A 79 15.38 -2.03 -10.26
N GLN A 80 16.61 -2.52 -10.26
CA GLN A 80 17.05 -3.66 -11.08
C GLN A 80 17.19 -4.91 -10.19
N PRO A 81 17.07 -6.11 -10.76
CA PRO A 81 17.33 -7.34 -10.01
C PRO A 81 18.70 -7.30 -9.31
N GLY A 82 18.73 -7.67 -8.03
CA GLY A 82 19.95 -7.69 -7.22
C GLY A 82 20.34 -6.35 -6.60
N GLU A 83 19.58 -5.28 -6.80
CA GLU A 83 19.82 -4.00 -6.10
C GLU A 83 19.17 -4.01 -4.71
N PRO A 84 19.96 -3.75 -3.65
CA PRO A 84 19.46 -3.83 -2.29
C PRO A 84 18.61 -2.63 -1.89
N LEU A 85 17.62 -2.90 -1.07
CA LEU A 85 16.92 -1.94 -0.22
C LEU A 85 17.30 -2.27 1.22
N THR A 86 17.93 -1.34 1.96
CA THR A 86 18.28 -1.61 3.35
C THR A 86 17.06 -1.39 4.25
N ILE A 87 16.73 -2.40 5.04
CA ILE A 87 15.66 -2.32 6.03
C ILE A 87 16.22 -2.15 7.43
N GLY A 88 15.44 -1.53 8.30
CA GLY A 88 15.82 -1.32 9.68
C GLY A 88 14.71 -0.67 10.49
N TYR A 89 15.08 -0.10 11.63
CA TYR A 89 14.11 0.50 12.54
C TYR A 89 14.70 1.68 13.32
N TRP A 90 13.79 2.47 13.89
CA TRP A 90 14.07 3.49 14.90
C TRP A 90 13.40 3.11 16.21
N GLU A 91 14.04 3.46 17.33
CA GLU A 91 13.42 3.50 18.65
C GLU A 91 12.70 4.83 18.81
N LEU A 92 11.41 4.78 19.13
CA LEU A 92 10.59 5.96 19.34
C LEU A 92 10.69 6.36 20.83
N GLN A 93 11.20 7.55 21.10
CA GLN A 93 11.29 8.07 22.46
C GLN A 93 9.99 8.77 22.84
N GLY A 94 9.17 8.12 23.68
CA GLY A 94 7.96 8.69 24.23
C GLY A 94 8.26 9.72 25.33
N ASN A 95 8.58 10.97 24.99
CA ASN A 95 8.61 12.06 25.94
C ASN A 95 7.29 12.84 25.91
N GLN A 96 6.57 12.85 27.03
CA GLN A 96 5.27 13.52 27.18
C GLN A 96 5.33 15.07 27.03
N HIS A 97 6.51 15.68 26.91
CA HIS A 97 6.69 17.14 26.97
C HIS A 97 7.60 17.79 25.90
N SER A 98 8.10 17.07 24.91
CA SER A 98 8.90 17.68 23.84
C SER A 98 8.47 17.22 22.46
N SER A 99 8.77 18.04 21.46
CA SER A 99 8.64 17.68 20.04
C SER A 99 9.20 16.29 19.82
N PHE A 100 8.36 15.38 19.32
CA PHE A 100 8.76 14.05 18.91
C PHE A 100 9.88 14.18 17.86
N LEU A 101 11.09 13.82 18.26
CA LEU A 101 12.25 13.86 17.36
C LEU A 101 12.83 12.46 17.26
N ILE A 102 12.79 11.90 16.05
CA ILE A 102 13.57 10.71 15.67
C ILE A 102 14.90 11.23 15.10
N PRO A 103 16.05 11.08 15.78
CA PRO A 103 17.31 11.48 15.19
C PRO A 103 17.56 10.67 13.92
N HIS A 104 17.88 11.35 12.82
CA HIS A 104 18.21 10.69 11.54
C HIS A 104 19.32 9.64 11.69
N SER A 105 20.28 9.93 12.57
CA SER A 105 21.42 9.06 12.89
C SER A 105 21.05 7.85 13.77
N SER A 106 19.81 7.71 14.20
CA SER A 106 19.35 6.61 15.07
C SER A 106 18.74 5.44 14.29
N PHE A 107 18.77 5.46 12.96
CA PHE A 107 18.33 4.32 12.15
C PHE A 107 19.26 3.14 12.37
N LYS A 108 18.71 2.03 12.81
CA LYS A 108 19.42 0.78 13.05
C LYS A 108 19.18 -0.12 11.83
N GLU A 109 20.19 -0.25 10.98
CA GLU A 109 20.15 -1.10 9.78
C GLU A 109 20.18 -2.57 10.22
N VAL A 110 19.29 -3.38 9.65
CA VAL A 110 19.08 -4.78 10.02
C VAL A 110 19.52 -5.72 8.92
N ALA A 111 19.05 -5.54 7.71
CA ALA A 111 19.31 -6.42 6.59
C ALA A 111 19.14 -5.69 5.26
N ASP A 112 19.71 -6.26 4.20
CA ASP A 112 19.44 -5.86 2.83
C ASP A 112 18.38 -6.79 2.22
N CYS A 113 17.39 -6.18 1.59
CA CYS A 113 16.32 -6.86 0.87
C CYS A 113 16.56 -6.75 -0.64
N TYR A 114 16.39 -7.84 -1.37
CA TYR A 114 16.62 -7.92 -2.82
C TYR A 114 15.31 -8.12 -3.62
N ALA A 115 14.16 -8.03 -2.97
CA ALA A 115 12.83 -8.11 -3.59
C ALA A 115 11.96 -6.94 -3.14
N TRP A 116 11.96 -5.85 -3.92
CA TRP A 116 11.26 -4.62 -3.54
C TRP A 116 10.78 -3.80 -4.74
N GLY A 117 9.85 -2.90 -4.47
CA GLY A 117 9.33 -1.93 -5.44
C GLY A 117 8.89 -0.65 -4.74
N TYR A 118 8.69 0.44 -5.49
CA TYR A 118 8.39 1.76 -4.89
C TYR A 118 7.05 1.84 -4.19
N HIS A 119 6.01 1.12 -4.68
CA HIS A 119 4.65 1.26 -4.17
C HIS A 119 4.35 0.35 -2.99
N LYS A 120 4.89 -0.87 -2.98
CA LYS A 120 4.63 -1.85 -1.90
C LYS A 120 5.85 -2.14 -1.04
N GLY A 121 7.00 -1.48 -1.30
CA GLY A 121 8.25 -1.79 -0.61
C GLY A 121 8.64 -3.26 -0.81
N CYS A 122 9.22 -3.85 0.21
CA CYS A 122 9.48 -5.29 0.32
C CYS A 122 8.44 -6.02 1.20
N ARG A 123 7.26 -5.43 1.40
CA ARG A 123 6.23 -5.90 2.34
C ARG A 123 6.74 -6.05 3.78
N LEU A 124 7.65 -5.15 4.17
CA LEU A 124 8.10 -5.04 5.56
C LEU A 124 6.92 -4.76 6.47
N GLN A 125 6.70 -5.58 7.50
CA GLN A 125 5.58 -5.45 8.42
C GLN A 125 5.86 -6.18 9.74
N TRP A 126 5.20 -5.74 10.82
CA TRP A 126 5.21 -6.46 12.08
C TRP A 126 4.55 -7.82 11.93
N LEU A 127 5.09 -8.84 12.59
CA LEU A 127 4.52 -10.19 12.56
C LEU A 127 3.31 -10.25 13.50
N GLY A 128 2.12 -10.08 12.93
CA GLY A 128 0.89 -9.94 13.70
C GLY A 128 0.96 -8.75 14.67
N ASN A 129 0.60 -8.98 15.92
CA ASN A 129 0.62 -7.96 16.97
C ASN A 129 1.96 -7.87 17.72
N SER A 130 3.06 -8.37 17.13
CA SER A 130 4.38 -8.30 17.76
C SER A 130 4.89 -6.87 17.88
N ASN A 131 5.66 -6.59 18.94
CA ASN A 131 6.34 -5.32 19.16
C ASN A 131 7.83 -5.36 18.82
N ASP A 132 8.36 -6.56 18.52
CA ASP A 132 9.79 -6.80 18.29
C ASP A 132 10.10 -7.71 17.10
N THR A 133 9.11 -8.42 16.60
CA THR A 133 9.29 -9.38 15.51
C THR A 133 8.59 -8.87 14.25
N PHE A 134 9.30 -8.88 13.13
CA PHE A 134 8.82 -8.38 11.84
C PHE A 134 9.24 -9.31 10.70
N ILE A 135 8.55 -9.19 9.58
CA ILE A 135 8.73 -10.01 8.38
C ILE A 135 8.83 -9.11 7.14
N PHE A 136 9.59 -9.53 6.15
CA PHE A 136 9.69 -8.87 4.85
C PHE A 136 10.04 -9.87 3.75
N ASN A 137 9.70 -9.55 2.51
CA ASN A 137 10.11 -10.31 1.35
C ASN A 137 11.55 -9.98 0.97
N THR A 138 12.28 -11.00 0.51
CA THR A 138 13.60 -10.85 -0.09
C THR A 138 13.82 -11.92 -1.17
N ALA A 139 15.03 -12.02 -1.69
CA ALA A 139 15.43 -13.09 -2.61
C ALA A 139 16.83 -13.58 -2.29
N HIS A 140 17.01 -14.90 -2.31
CA HIS A 140 18.30 -15.56 -2.23
C HIS A 140 18.50 -16.43 -3.47
N ASP A 141 19.66 -16.30 -4.11
CA ASP A 141 19.99 -17.05 -5.33
C ASP A 141 18.90 -16.97 -6.43
N GLY A 142 18.26 -15.81 -6.54
CA GLY A 142 17.18 -15.57 -7.51
C GLY A 142 15.82 -16.18 -7.13
N GLN A 143 15.66 -16.71 -5.93
CA GLN A 143 14.40 -17.27 -5.44
C GLN A 143 13.75 -16.35 -4.42
N LEU A 144 12.47 -16.03 -4.64
CA LEU A 144 11.65 -15.23 -3.72
C LEU A 144 11.36 -16.01 -2.44
N CYS A 145 11.54 -15.34 -1.32
CA CYS A 145 11.28 -15.84 0.02
C CYS A 145 10.83 -14.70 0.94
N ALA A 146 10.59 -15.01 2.21
CA ALA A 146 10.43 -14.00 3.25
C ALA A 146 11.31 -14.32 4.46
N GLU A 147 11.82 -13.30 5.13
CA GLU A 147 12.61 -13.44 6.36
C GLU A 147 11.84 -12.86 7.54
N ILE A 148 11.96 -13.53 8.68
CA ILE A 148 11.43 -13.10 9.97
C ILE A 148 12.61 -12.73 10.85
N HIS A 149 12.64 -11.50 11.32
CA HIS A 149 13.68 -10.96 12.20
C HIS A 149 13.09 -10.52 13.53
N ARG A 150 13.90 -10.53 14.58
CA ARG A 150 13.53 -10.06 15.92
C ARG A 150 14.49 -8.97 16.41
N ILE A 151 13.96 -7.89 16.93
CA ILE A 151 14.72 -6.84 17.62
C ILE A 151 15.14 -7.41 18.99
N PRO A 152 16.45 -7.43 19.32
CA PRO A 152 16.93 -7.93 20.62
C PRO A 152 16.40 -7.07 21.77
N SER A 153 16.10 -7.70 22.88
CA SER A 153 15.76 -7.00 24.12
C SER A 153 16.98 -6.24 24.69
N ALA A 154 16.73 -5.24 25.54
CA ALA A 154 17.81 -4.49 26.20
C ALA A 154 18.78 -5.38 27.01
N ASN A 155 18.32 -6.50 27.54
CA ASN A 155 19.15 -7.44 28.29
C ASN A 155 20.09 -8.24 27.37
N GLU A 156 19.60 -8.66 26.19
CA GLU A 156 20.39 -9.38 25.19
C GLU A 156 21.51 -8.50 24.59
N THR A 157 21.26 -7.20 24.42
CA THR A 157 22.27 -6.23 23.97
C THR A 157 23.33 -5.96 25.04
N ALA A 158 23.00 -6.01 26.31
CA ALA A 158 23.92 -5.81 27.43
C ALA A 158 24.90 -6.99 27.64
N GLU A 159 24.56 -8.18 27.17
CA GLU A 159 25.41 -9.39 27.26
C GLU A 159 26.44 -9.50 26.10
N GLY A 160 26.58 -8.44 25.28
CA GLY A 160 27.63 -8.36 24.25
C GLY A 160 27.26 -9.06 22.91
N ASN A 161 26.02 -9.46 22.74
CA ASN A 161 25.51 -9.93 21.46
C ASN A 161 25.27 -8.72 20.53
N SER A 162 26.25 -8.37 19.71
CA SER A 162 26.31 -7.12 18.95
C SER A 162 25.45 -7.08 17.69
N SER A 163 24.58 -8.04 17.41
CA SER A 163 23.68 -7.98 16.26
C SER A 163 22.46 -7.12 16.57
N LEU A 164 22.19 -6.12 15.73
CA LEU A 164 21.05 -5.22 15.86
C LEU A 164 19.70 -5.90 15.64
N SER A 165 19.70 -7.07 15.05
CA SER A 165 18.60 -8.06 14.99
C SER A 165 19.17 -9.44 14.74
N ALA A 166 18.38 -10.45 15.06
CA ALA A 166 18.68 -11.84 14.70
C ALA A 166 17.68 -12.31 13.65
N LEU A 167 18.18 -12.95 12.58
CA LEU A 167 17.34 -13.77 11.71
C LEU A 167 16.71 -14.86 12.58
N HIS A 168 15.39 -14.82 12.71
CA HIS A 168 14.65 -15.77 13.52
C HIS A 168 14.32 -17.03 12.71
N SER A 169 13.77 -16.81 11.50
CA SER A 169 13.42 -17.87 10.56
C SER A 169 13.18 -17.28 9.16
N SER A 170 13.04 -18.19 8.18
CA SER A 170 12.69 -17.80 6.80
C SER A 170 11.53 -18.65 6.28
N LEU A 171 10.74 -18.06 5.40
CA LEU A 171 9.70 -18.74 4.64
C LEU A 171 10.19 -18.98 3.21
N SER A 172 9.83 -20.13 2.65
CA SER A 172 10.15 -20.48 1.25
C SER A 172 9.30 -19.73 0.21
N PHE A 173 8.48 -18.78 0.64
CA PHE A 173 7.52 -18.06 -0.20
C PHE A 173 7.48 -16.58 0.17
N PRO A 174 7.26 -15.68 -0.81
CA PRO A 174 6.93 -14.28 -0.49
C PRO A 174 5.55 -14.17 0.16
N ILE A 175 5.36 -13.11 0.93
CA ILE A 175 4.07 -12.80 1.58
C ILE A 175 3.54 -11.43 1.11
N ASP A 176 2.22 -11.21 1.21
CA ASP A 176 1.63 -9.89 1.05
C ASP A 176 1.21 -9.30 2.40
N THR A 177 0.27 -9.90 3.08
CA THR A 177 -0.19 -9.46 4.40
C THR A 177 -0.16 -10.62 5.38
N VAL A 178 0.19 -10.32 6.64
CA VAL A 178 0.18 -11.28 7.75
C VAL A 178 -1.11 -11.11 8.56
N SER A 179 -1.67 -12.22 9.04
CA SER A 179 -2.81 -12.21 9.97
C SER A 179 -2.46 -11.56 11.31
N TRP A 180 -3.45 -11.01 12.00
CA TRP A 180 -3.23 -10.29 13.26
C TRP A 180 -2.63 -11.13 14.38
N ASP A 181 -2.80 -12.46 14.32
CA ASP A 181 -2.17 -13.42 15.24
C ASP A 181 -0.79 -13.92 14.78
N GLY A 182 -0.33 -13.49 13.59
CA GLY A 182 0.96 -13.89 13.03
C GLY A 182 1.03 -15.30 12.45
N ARG A 183 -0.08 -16.08 12.46
CA ARG A 183 -0.07 -17.50 12.08
C ARG A 183 -0.17 -17.74 10.58
N TYR A 184 -0.86 -16.86 9.89
CA TYR A 184 -1.09 -16.98 8.45
C TYR A 184 -0.61 -15.76 7.73
N ALA A 185 -0.29 -15.94 6.46
CA ALA A 185 -0.07 -14.84 5.53
C ALA A 185 -0.76 -15.14 4.20
N THR A 186 -1.02 -14.11 3.42
CA THR A 186 -1.40 -14.25 2.02
C THR A 186 -0.18 -14.19 1.12
N SER A 187 -0.28 -14.79 -0.05
CA SER A 187 0.74 -14.74 -1.09
C SER A 187 0.11 -14.80 -2.48
N PHE A 188 0.80 -14.29 -3.47
CA PHE A 188 0.45 -14.38 -4.89
C PHE A 188 1.73 -14.22 -5.74
N SER A 189 1.62 -14.32 -7.07
CA SER A 189 2.75 -14.10 -7.96
C SER A 189 3.14 -12.62 -8.00
N TYR A 190 4.31 -12.29 -7.44
CA TYR A 190 4.91 -10.95 -7.52
C TYR A 190 5.49 -10.66 -8.92
N ARG A 191 5.94 -11.70 -9.64
CA ARG A 191 6.39 -11.56 -11.03
C ARG A 191 5.23 -11.13 -11.93
N ARG A 192 4.07 -11.81 -11.78
CA ARG A 192 2.86 -11.44 -12.52
C ARG A 192 2.35 -10.05 -12.14
N LEU A 193 2.40 -9.71 -10.86
CA LEU A 193 2.06 -8.36 -10.40
C LEU A 193 2.99 -7.31 -11.02
N ASN A 194 4.30 -7.56 -11.07
CA ASN A 194 5.27 -6.64 -11.68
C ASN A 194 5.02 -6.43 -13.17
N GLU A 195 4.69 -7.49 -13.90
CA GLU A 195 4.36 -7.43 -15.33
C GLU A 195 3.11 -6.59 -15.61
N LEU A 196 2.06 -6.75 -14.78
CA LEU A 196 0.75 -6.12 -15.00
C LEU A 196 0.60 -4.77 -14.27
N MET A 197 1.40 -4.54 -13.24
CA MET A 197 1.49 -3.29 -12.47
C MET A 197 2.94 -2.98 -12.09
N PRO A 198 3.76 -2.47 -13.02
CA PRO A 198 5.15 -2.15 -12.74
C PRO A 198 5.32 -1.20 -11.54
N GLY A 199 6.27 -1.52 -10.66
CA GLY A 199 6.50 -0.79 -9.39
C GLY A 199 5.76 -1.35 -8.18
N TYR A 200 4.83 -2.31 -8.37
CA TYR A 200 4.10 -2.97 -7.29
C TYR A 200 4.60 -4.38 -6.97
N GLY A 201 5.20 -5.06 -7.94
CA GLY A 201 5.77 -6.40 -7.80
C GLY A 201 7.28 -6.39 -7.89
N TYR A 202 7.87 -7.57 -8.12
CA TYR A 202 9.31 -7.78 -8.21
C TYR A 202 9.66 -8.42 -9.55
N ASP A 203 10.77 -7.98 -10.15
CA ASP A 203 11.30 -8.56 -11.40
C ASP A 203 12.17 -9.78 -11.10
N ILE A 204 11.57 -10.80 -10.50
CA ILE A 204 12.20 -12.07 -10.09
C ILE A 204 11.28 -13.20 -10.53
N GLU A 205 11.86 -14.22 -11.18
CA GLU A 205 11.08 -15.38 -11.64
C GLU A 205 10.48 -16.16 -10.46
N ASP A 206 9.21 -16.50 -10.58
CA ASP A 206 8.44 -17.22 -9.56
C ASP A 206 7.67 -18.43 -10.13
N GLY A 207 7.96 -18.80 -11.38
CA GLY A 207 7.30 -19.90 -12.09
C GLY A 207 5.89 -19.58 -12.60
N SER A 208 5.46 -18.31 -12.55
CA SER A 208 4.14 -17.93 -13.05
C SER A 208 4.10 -17.88 -14.58
N PHE A 209 2.98 -18.33 -15.16
CA PHE A 209 2.73 -18.28 -16.59
C PHE A 209 2.21 -16.88 -16.99
N LEU A 210 3.11 -16.00 -17.45
CA LEU A 210 2.77 -14.61 -17.76
C LEU A 210 1.88 -14.47 -19.00
N ASP A 211 2.03 -15.36 -19.97
CA ASP A 211 1.29 -15.34 -21.25
C ASP A 211 -0.15 -15.88 -21.10
N GLU A 212 -0.43 -16.65 -20.05
CA GLU A 212 -1.78 -17.11 -19.78
C GLU A 212 -2.65 -16.03 -19.15
N GLY A 213 -3.85 -15.84 -19.67
CA GLY A 213 -4.79 -14.84 -19.17
C GLY A 213 -5.20 -15.09 -17.71
N HIS A 214 -5.50 -16.33 -17.37
CA HIS A 214 -5.96 -16.76 -16.04
C HIS A 214 -5.54 -18.21 -15.74
N PRO A 215 -4.25 -18.45 -15.43
CA PRO A 215 -3.73 -19.80 -15.17
C PRO A 215 -4.42 -20.49 -13.98
N ALA A 216 -4.51 -21.83 -14.06
CA ALA A 216 -5.18 -22.67 -13.07
C ALA A 216 -4.31 -23.01 -11.84
N ASP A 217 -3.02 -22.80 -11.92
CA ASP A 217 -2.01 -23.21 -10.92
C ASP A 217 -1.46 -22.05 -10.09
N THR A 218 -1.87 -20.82 -10.37
CA THR A 218 -1.51 -19.63 -9.60
C THR A 218 -2.72 -18.77 -9.31
N GLY A 219 -2.62 -17.95 -8.25
CA GLY A 219 -3.69 -17.06 -7.80
C GLY A 219 -3.44 -16.55 -6.39
N LEU A 220 -4.42 -16.67 -5.51
CA LEU A 220 -4.31 -16.35 -4.09
C LEU A 220 -3.91 -17.59 -3.29
N TYR A 221 -2.85 -17.46 -2.52
CA TYR A 221 -2.37 -18.49 -1.60
C TYR A 221 -2.56 -18.06 -0.14
N ILE A 222 -2.78 -19.04 0.74
CA ILE A 222 -2.63 -18.91 2.19
C ILE A 222 -1.34 -19.63 2.59
N VAL A 223 -0.48 -18.93 3.32
CA VAL A 223 0.77 -19.42 3.89
C VAL A 223 0.55 -19.68 5.38
N ASP A 224 0.91 -20.88 5.85
CA ASP A 224 1.04 -21.18 7.28
C ASP A 224 2.47 -20.81 7.68
N VAL A 225 2.61 -19.75 8.48
CA VAL A 225 3.90 -19.14 8.83
C VAL A 225 4.74 -20.09 9.67
N GLU A 226 4.14 -20.79 10.64
CA GLU A 226 4.84 -21.70 11.53
C GLU A 226 5.32 -22.95 10.78
N LYS A 227 4.47 -23.51 9.90
CA LYS A 227 4.79 -24.75 9.17
C LYS A 227 5.61 -24.49 7.91
N ASN A 228 5.79 -23.23 7.50
CA ASN A 228 6.42 -22.85 6.24
C ASN A 228 5.83 -23.62 5.04
N THR A 229 4.49 -23.63 4.95
CA THR A 229 3.75 -24.27 3.85
C THR A 229 2.76 -23.30 3.24
N ARG A 230 2.49 -23.45 1.94
CA ARG A 230 1.44 -22.68 1.27
C ARG A 230 0.43 -23.58 0.58
N ARG A 231 -0.81 -23.14 0.50
CA ARG A 231 -1.86 -23.75 -0.32
C ARG A 231 -2.52 -22.72 -1.22
N LEU A 232 -2.84 -23.13 -2.43
CA LEU A 232 -3.65 -22.30 -3.33
C LEU A 232 -5.07 -22.22 -2.77
N LEU A 233 -5.54 -21.01 -2.45
CA LEU A 233 -6.91 -20.78 -2.01
C LEU A 233 -7.84 -20.70 -3.21
N PHE A 234 -7.49 -19.86 -4.19
CA PHE A 234 -8.19 -19.71 -5.47
C PHE A 234 -7.20 -19.56 -6.60
N SER A 235 -7.39 -20.31 -7.67
CA SER A 235 -6.68 -20.07 -8.94
C SER A 235 -7.22 -18.84 -9.65
N LEU A 236 -6.45 -18.26 -10.56
CA LEU A 236 -6.92 -17.16 -11.42
C LEU A 236 -8.03 -17.64 -12.36
N GLU A 237 -7.97 -18.90 -12.83
CA GLU A 237 -9.04 -19.52 -13.61
C GLU A 237 -10.35 -19.55 -12.83
N HIS A 238 -10.31 -20.02 -11.56
CA HIS A 238 -11.48 -20.03 -10.69
C HIS A 238 -12.03 -18.61 -10.48
N LEU A 239 -11.16 -17.65 -10.14
CA LEU A 239 -11.59 -16.27 -9.94
C LEU A 239 -12.21 -15.66 -11.19
N ALA A 240 -11.65 -15.93 -12.38
CA ALA A 240 -12.21 -15.45 -13.66
C ALA A 240 -13.59 -16.08 -13.97
N SER A 241 -13.87 -17.29 -13.46
CA SER A 241 -15.16 -17.98 -13.64
C SER A 241 -16.27 -17.47 -12.72
N LEU A 242 -15.93 -16.78 -11.62
CA LEU A 242 -16.90 -16.23 -10.68
C LEU A 242 -17.58 -14.98 -11.25
N GLU A 243 -18.90 -15.03 -11.47
CA GLU A 243 -19.69 -13.90 -12.01
C GLU A 243 -18.96 -13.19 -13.19
N PRO A 244 -18.66 -13.91 -14.29
CA PRO A 244 -17.86 -13.39 -15.37
C PRO A 244 -18.54 -12.23 -16.08
N THR A 245 -17.77 -11.18 -16.40
CA THR A 245 -18.25 -10.02 -17.13
C THR A 245 -17.62 -9.97 -18.53
N GLU A 246 -18.24 -9.22 -19.44
CA GLU A 246 -17.77 -9.14 -20.85
C GLU A 246 -16.34 -8.58 -20.94
N ASN A 247 -15.96 -7.68 -20.03
CA ASN A 247 -14.62 -7.08 -20.00
C ASN A 247 -13.53 -8.00 -19.39
N MET A 248 -13.88 -9.20 -18.93
CA MET A 248 -12.92 -10.24 -18.53
C MET A 248 -12.43 -11.06 -19.72
N LYS A 249 -13.17 -11.09 -20.85
CA LYS A 249 -12.79 -11.88 -22.01
C LYS A 249 -11.47 -11.42 -22.61
N GLY A 250 -10.51 -12.33 -22.69
CA GLY A 250 -9.17 -12.06 -23.25
C GLY A 250 -8.29 -11.16 -22.38
N ALA A 251 -8.68 -10.89 -21.14
CA ALA A 251 -7.87 -10.13 -20.18
C ALA A 251 -6.87 -11.02 -19.44
N ARG A 252 -5.80 -10.42 -18.93
CA ARG A 252 -4.85 -11.05 -18.01
C ARG A 252 -5.27 -10.73 -16.56
N HIS A 253 -5.56 -11.76 -15.78
CA HIS A 253 -6.05 -11.67 -14.41
C HIS A 253 -4.92 -11.76 -13.40
N PHE A 254 -5.08 -11.11 -12.24
CA PHE A 254 -4.15 -11.17 -11.11
C PHE A 254 -4.83 -10.80 -9.80
N VAL A 255 -4.19 -11.18 -8.71
CA VAL A 255 -4.59 -10.82 -7.33
C VAL A 255 -3.59 -9.84 -6.76
N THR A 256 -4.06 -8.93 -5.96
CA THR A 256 -3.23 -7.97 -5.21
C THR A 256 -4.00 -7.38 -4.04
N HIS A 257 -3.32 -6.62 -3.18
CA HIS A 257 -3.93 -5.89 -2.07
C HIS A 257 -4.79 -6.84 -1.22
N THR A 258 -4.16 -7.57 -0.35
CA THR A 258 -4.83 -8.49 0.56
C THR A 258 -4.83 -7.94 1.97
N GLU A 259 -5.84 -8.26 2.77
CA GLU A 259 -5.93 -7.90 4.18
C GLU A 259 -6.69 -8.99 4.95
N PHE A 260 -6.35 -9.22 6.22
CA PHE A 260 -7.10 -10.10 7.10
C PHE A 260 -8.08 -9.29 7.96
N SER A 261 -9.26 -9.86 8.24
CA SER A 261 -10.09 -9.35 9.33
C SER A 261 -9.36 -9.46 10.68
N LYS A 262 -9.64 -8.55 11.61
CA LYS A 262 -8.95 -8.53 12.92
C LYS A 262 -9.16 -9.80 13.74
N ASP A 263 -10.27 -10.50 13.53
CA ASP A 263 -10.57 -11.80 14.15
C ASP A 263 -9.89 -12.99 13.44
N ASN A 264 -9.12 -12.72 12.37
CA ASN A 264 -8.42 -13.72 11.54
C ASN A 264 -9.34 -14.77 10.87
N GLN A 265 -10.65 -14.50 10.75
CA GLN A 265 -11.59 -15.45 10.16
C GLN A 265 -11.74 -15.27 8.65
N TYR A 266 -11.53 -14.06 8.17
CA TYR A 266 -11.74 -13.70 6.77
C TYR A 266 -10.49 -13.08 6.18
N VAL A 267 -10.39 -13.21 4.85
CA VAL A 267 -9.45 -12.47 4.02
C VAL A 267 -10.25 -11.66 2.99
N ILE A 268 -9.80 -10.44 2.75
CA ILE A 268 -10.26 -9.60 1.64
C ILE A 268 -9.11 -9.43 0.66
N PHE A 269 -9.42 -9.43 -0.61
CA PHE A 269 -8.42 -9.25 -1.66
C PHE A 269 -9.02 -8.59 -2.89
N MET A 270 -8.15 -7.97 -3.68
CA MET A 270 -8.54 -7.38 -4.95
C MET A 270 -8.25 -8.34 -6.10
N HIS A 271 -9.29 -8.73 -6.84
CA HIS A 271 -9.18 -9.41 -8.12
C HIS A 271 -9.18 -8.35 -9.22
N ARG A 272 -8.09 -8.31 -9.99
CA ARG A 272 -7.90 -7.37 -11.10
C ARG A 272 -7.73 -8.09 -12.43
N TRP A 273 -8.12 -7.42 -13.50
CA TRP A 273 -7.83 -7.87 -14.86
C TRP A 273 -7.54 -6.67 -15.76
N ILE A 274 -6.65 -6.88 -16.72
CA ILE A 274 -6.14 -5.86 -17.61
C ILE A 274 -6.00 -6.41 -19.02
N HIS A 275 -6.32 -5.58 -20.00
CA HIS A 275 -6.00 -5.84 -21.40
C HIS A 275 -4.65 -5.23 -21.78
N ASP A 276 -4.19 -5.45 -23.01
CA ASP A 276 -2.95 -4.83 -23.52
C ASP A 276 -3.03 -3.30 -23.56
N ASP A 277 -4.24 -2.75 -23.63
CA ASP A 277 -4.50 -1.34 -23.40
C ASP A 277 -4.50 -1.06 -21.89
N PRO A 278 -3.48 -0.35 -21.35
CA PRO A 278 -3.35 -0.13 -19.91
C PRO A 278 -4.48 0.73 -19.30
N ASP A 279 -5.28 1.44 -20.13
CA ASP A 279 -6.47 2.16 -19.66
C ASP A 279 -7.68 1.22 -19.48
N LYS A 280 -7.62 -0.02 -19.99
CA LYS A 280 -8.61 -1.08 -19.77
C LYS A 280 -8.21 -1.95 -18.58
N ARG A 281 -8.23 -1.34 -17.41
CA ARG A 281 -7.93 -1.95 -16.12
C ARG A 281 -9.20 -1.99 -15.28
N PHE A 282 -9.53 -3.16 -14.78
CA PHE A 282 -10.74 -3.42 -14.01
C PHE A 282 -10.41 -4.13 -12.71
N SER A 283 -11.30 -4.01 -11.72
CA SER A 283 -11.10 -4.61 -10.41
C SER A 283 -12.40 -4.80 -9.65
N ARG A 284 -12.40 -5.76 -8.75
CA ARG A 284 -13.44 -5.99 -7.74
C ARG A 284 -12.83 -6.47 -6.44
N LEU A 285 -13.53 -6.26 -5.33
CA LEU A 285 -13.17 -6.84 -4.03
C LEU A 285 -13.87 -8.19 -3.85
N ILE A 286 -13.17 -9.09 -3.20
CA ILE A 286 -13.69 -10.39 -2.80
C ILE A 286 -13.31 -10.60 -1.33
N THR A 287 -14.27 -11.06 -0.53
CA THR A 287 -14.04 -11.54 0.83
C THR A 287 -14.39 -13.01 0.91
N CYS A 288 -13.69 -13.75 1.73
CA CYS A 288 -13.99 -15.15 2.00
C CYS A 288 -13.37 -15.59 3.33
N ARG A 289 -13.78 -16.75 3.85
CA ARG A 289 -13.05 -17.43 4.93
C ARG A 289 -11.70 -17.94 4.44
N LEU A 290 -10.81 -18.22 5.40
CA LEU A 290 -9.48 -18.74 5.08
C LEU A 290 -9.51 -20.09 4.37
N ASP A 291 -10.58 -20.86 4.48
CA ASP A 291 -10.77 -22.12 3.75
C ASP A 291 -11.41 -21.95 2.36
N GLY A 292 -11.77 -20.71 1.98
CA GLY A 292 -12.40 -20.36 0.72
C GLY A 292 -13.94 -20.38 0.76
N SER A 293 -14.54 -20.77 1.87
CA SER A 293 -15.99 -20.70 2.06
C SER A 293 -16.49 -19.26 2.30
N GLU A 294 -17.79 -19.07 2.30
CA GLU A 294 -18.45 -17.76 2.52
C GLU A 294 -17.86 -16.65 1.63
N LEU A 295 -17.74 -16.92 0.32
CA LEU A 295 -17.23 -15.97 -0.65
C LEU A 295 -18.28 -14.92 -1.01
N TYR A 296 -17.89 -13.64 -0.94
CA TYR A 296 -18.71 -12.50 -1.34
C TYR A 296 -17.94 -11.61 -2.31
N ILE A 297 -18.61 -11.16 -3.36
CA ILE A 297 -18.09 -10.21 -4.35
C ILE A 297 -18.73 -8.85 -4.11
N SER A 298 -17.93 -7.79 -4.14
CA SER A 298 -18.40 -6.43 -3.93
C SER A 298 -19.39 -6.00 -5.04
N PRO A 299 -20.40 -5.17 -4.73
CA PRO A 299 -21.34 -4.64 -5.72
C PRO A 299 -20.77 -3.48 -6.53
N THR A 300 -19.45 -3.46 -6.70
CA THR A 300 -18.75 -2.39 -7.41
C THR A 300 -18.84 -2.56 -8.91
N THR A 301 -18.81 -1.44 -9.64
CA THR A 301 -18.86 -1.43 -11.10
C THR A 301 -17.44 -1.26 -11.65
N ASP A 302 -16.76 -2.38 -11.89
CA ASP A 302 -15.48 -2.46 -12.63
C ASP A 302 -14.28 -1.69 -12.03
N MET A 303 -14.44 -1.01 -10.90
CA MET A 303 -13.36 -0.23 -10.30
C MET A 303 -13.39 -0.27 -8.78
N VAL A 304 -12.32 -0.79 -8.22
CA VAL A 304 -11.87 -0.58 -6.84
C VAL A 304 -10.41 -0.18 -6.90
N SER A 305 -10.05 0.86 -6.19
CA SER A 305 -8.66 1.34 -6.17
C SER A 305 -7.94 0.93 -4.89
N HIS A 306 -8.45 1.35 -3.74
CA HIS A 306 -7.87 1.10 -2.43
C HIS A 306 -8.96 0.82 -1.40
N TYR A 307 -8.59 0.14 -0.31
CA TYR A 307 -9.50 -0.16 0.79
C TYR A 307 -8.73 -0.44 2.08
N VAL A 308 -9.44 -0.39 3.18
CA VAL A 308 -9.01 -0.83 4.52
C VAL A 308 -10.17 -1.46 5.26
N TRP A 309 -9.87 -2.35 6.19
CA TRP A 309 -10.88 -3.04 7.01
C TRP A 309 -10.75 -2.69 8.49
N ASP A 310 -11.86 -2.31 9.10
CA ASP A 310 -11.97 -2.06 10.54
C ASP A 310 -13.08 -2.94 11.14
N GLU A 311 -12.86 -3.42 12.36
CA GLU A 311 -13.81 -4.30 13.04
C GLU A 311 -15.14 -3.61 13.36
N LYS A 312 -15.08 -2.35 13.77
CA LYS A 312 -16.27 -1.55 14.13
C LYS A 312 -16.98 -1.02 12.90
N TRP A 313 -16.23 -0.53 11.91
CA TRP A 313 -16.78 0.24 10.80
C TRP A 313 -17.01 -0.59 9.54
N GLY A 314 -16.37 -1.75 9.42
CA GLY A 314 -16.40 -2.57 8.22
C GLY A 314 -15.33 -2.18 7.20
N ILE A 315 -15.64 -2.24 5.92
CA ILE A 315 -14.67 -2.04 4.83
C ILE A 315 -14.90 -0.65 4.21
N LEU A 316 -13.89 0.19 4.26
CA LEU A 316 -13.88 1.50 3.58
C LEU A 316 -13.05 1.39 2.30
N ALA A 317 -13.65 1.65 1.15
CA ALA A 317 -12.98 1.56 -0.13
C ALA A 317 -13.22 2.81 -1.00
N PHE A 318 -12.19 3.21 -1.78
CA PHE A 318 -12.41 4.07 -2.93
C PHE A 318 -12.76 3.20 -4.13
N CYS A 319 -14.00 3.27 -4.56
CA CYS A 319 -14.53 2.40 -5.61
C CYS A 319 -15.65 3.07 -6.41
N ARG A 320 -16.13 2.36 -7.44
CA ARG A 320 -17.26 2.81 -8.25
C ARG A 320 -18.51 2.00 -7.91
N ILE A 321 -19.56 2.71 -7.48
CA ILE A 321 -20.90 2.12 -7.31
C ILE A 321 -21.90 2.97 -8.09
N ASN A 322 -22.75 2.31 -8.88
CA ASN A 322 -23.72 3.00 -9.75
C ASN A 322 -23.10 4.11 -10.62
N ASN A 323 -21.92 3.84 -11.18
CA ASN A 323 -21.10 4.76 -12.00
C ASN A 323 -20.64 6.04 -11.28
N VAL A 324 -20.64 6.07 -9.95
CA VAL A 324 -20.11 7.16 -9.14
C VAL A 324 -18.85 6.69 -8.42
N ASP A 325 -17.74 7.37 -8.65
CA ASP A 325 -16.47 7.13 -7.95
C ASP A 325 -16.46 7.88 -6.62
N GLY A 326 -16.04 7.22 -5.55
CA GLY A 326 -15.98 7.83 -4.23
C GLY A 326 -15.56 6.87 -3.12
N HIS A 327 -15.52 7.39 -1.91
CA HIS A 327 -15.29 6.59 -0.71
C HIS A 327 -16.61 5.94 -0.29
N TYR A 328 -16.64 4.61 -0.25
CA TYR A 328 -17.80 3.85 0.19
C TYR A 328 -17.47 2.99 1.39
N LEU A 329 -18.31 3.09 2.42
CA LEU A 329 -18.22 2.30 3.64
C LEU A 329 -19.22 1.14 3.57
N PHE A 330 -18.71 -0.07 3.48
CA PHE A 330 -19.48 -1.30 3.57
C PHE A 330 -19.60 -1.74 5.03
N SER A 331 -20.78 -2.06 5.50
CA SER A 331 -21.05 -2.32 6.92
C SER A 331 -20.40 -3.61 7.46
N ASP A 332 -20.07 -4.55 6.59
CA ASP A 332 -19.53 -5.86 6.96
C ASP A 332 -18.82 -6.55 5.76
N HIS A 333 -18.23 -7.70 6.00
CA HIS A 333 -17.52 -8.51 5.00
C HIS A 333 -18.40 -8.98 3.85
N THR A 334 -19.74 -9.01 3.99
CA THR A 334 -20.63 -9.41 2.88
C THR A 334 -20.76 -8.31 1.83
N MET A 335 -20.39 -7.08 2.16
CA MET A 335 -20.47 -5.88 1.31
C MET A 335 -21.86 -5.59 0.73
N LYS A 336 -22.93 -6.16 1.32
CA LYS A 336 -24.32 -6.01 0.83
C LYS A 336 -24.94 -4.67 1.15
N ARG A 337 -24.44 -3.99 2.18
CA ARG A 337 -24.93 -2.67 2.62
C ARG A 337 -23.76 -1.70 2.64
N TRP A 338 -23.97 -0.54 2.07
CA TRP A 338 -22.94 0.48 1.92
C TRP A 338 -23.53 1.89 1.99
N ARG A 339 -22.69 2.88 2.29
CA ARG A 339 -22.98 4.30 2.16
C ARG A 339 -21.84 5.04 1.51
N HIS A 340 -22.13 6.12 0.79
CA HIS A 340 -21.13 7.04 0.28
C HIS A 340 -20.66 7.94 1.43
N VAL A 341 -19.35 8.09 1.63
CA VAL A 341 -18.71 8.86 2.69
C VAL A 341 -17.96 10.02 2.07
N ALA A 342 -18.05 11.20 2.70
CA ALA A 342 -17.35 12.40 2.28
C ALA A 342 -17.43 12.67 0.76
N PRO A 343 -18.62 12.83 0.17
CA PRO A 343 -18.81 12.95 -1.28
C PRO A 343 -18.11 14.17 -1.90
N GLN A 344 -17.68 15.11 -1.08
CA GLN A 344 -16.84 16.25 -1.50
C GLN A 344 -15.40 15.83 -1.82
N LEU A 345 -14.90 14.71 -1.28
CA LEU A 345 -13.60 14.11 -1.62
C LEU A 345 -13.77 13.11 -2.76
N ASN A 346 -13.83 13.61 -3.98
CA ASN A 346 -14.06 12.83 -5.20
C ASN A 346 -12.77 12.40 -5.93
N SER A 347 -11.63 12.56 -5.29
CA SER A 347 -10.33 12.09 -5.76
C SER A 347 -10.02 10.76 -5.11
N ASP A 348 -9.47 9.84 -5.87
CA ASP A 348 -8.89 8.61 -5.34
C ASP A 348 -7.84 8.91 -4.27
N GLY A 349 -7.74 8.02 -3.29
CA GLY A 349 -6.83 8.14 -2.17
C GLY A 349 -6.75 6.85 -1.36
N HIS A 350 -5.82 6.84 -0.41
CA HIS A 350 -5.46 5.71 0.42
C HIS A 350 -6.00 5.93 1.83
N GLN A 351 -6.85 5.02 2.30
CA GLN A 351 -7.53 5.18 3.57
C GLN A 351 -6.76 4.53 4.71
N SER A 352 -6.86 5.10 5.93
CA SER A 352 -6.39 4.50 7.17
C SER A 352 -7.31 4.95 8.31
N PHE A 353 -7.98 4.01 8.99
CA PHE A 353 -8.82 4.34 10.14
C PHE A 353 -7.99 4.87 11.32
N ILE A 354 -8.59 5.75 12.12
CA ILE A 354 -7.99 6.23 13.37
C ILE A 354 -8.52 5.36 14.51
N PRO A 355 -7.68 4.51 15.13
CA PRO A 355 -8.10 3.68 16.26
C PRO A 355 -8.71 4.50 17.39
N GLY A 356 -9.86 4.05 17.90
CA GLY A 356 -10.58 4.73 18.97
C GLY A 356 -11.35 5.98 18.56
N ALA A 357 -11.29 6.41 17.30
CA ALA A 357 -12.05 7.54 16.79
C ALA A 357 -13.01 7.14 15.66
N ASP A 358 -14.11 7.88 15.52
CA ASP A 358 -15.06 7.72 14.42
C ASP A 358 -14.57 8.50 13.19
N ALA A 359 -13.34 8.21 12.76
CA ALA A 359 -12.67 8.96 11.70
C ALA A 359 -11.63 8.11 10.96
N PHE A 360 -11.30 8.54 9.76
CA PHE A 360 -10.18 8.00 8.99
C PHE A 360 -9.33 9.14 8.40
N ILE A 361 -8.11 8.79 7.98
CA ILE A 361 -7.25 9.65 7.18
C ILE A 361 -7.24 9.12 5.75
N THR A 362 -7.23 10.02 4.78
CA THR A 362 -7.01 9.68 3.38
C THR A 362 -6.13 10.73 2.72
N ASP A 363 -5.45 10.35 1.65
CA ASP A 363 -4.72 11.29 0.81
C ASP A 363 -5.46 11.59 -0.50
N THR A 364 -4.80 12.34 -1.35
CA THR A 364 -5.17 12.53 -2.76
C THR A 364 -3.94 12.35 -3.63
N TYR A 365 -4.12 11.91 -4.85
CA TYR A 365 -3.08 12.08 -5.87
C TYR A 365 -2.75 13.57 -6.07
N PRO A 366 -1.52 13.89 -6.56
CA PRO A 366 -1.15 15.27 -6.86
C PRO A 366 -2.13 15.94 -7.82
N ASP A 367 -2.59 17.12 -7.45
CA ASP A 367 -3.48 17.95 -8.28
C ASP A 367 -2.76 18.55 -9.52
N GLY A 368 -3.45 19.37 -10.30
CA GLY A 368 -2.90 20.02 -11.50
C GLY A 368 -1.66 20.88 -11.24
N ARG A 369 -1.46 21.33 -9.99
CA ARG A 369 -0.26 22.04 -9.52
C ARG A 369 0.73 21.12 -8.80
N ARG A 370 0.50 19.81 -8.84
CA ARG A 370 1.29 18.77 -8.19
C ARG A 370 1.35 18.87 -6.66
N TYR A 371 0.21 19.23 -6.02
CA TYR A 371 0.07 19.16 -4.56
C TYR A 371 -0.78 17.96 -4.18
N ALA A 372 -0.23 17.08 -3.36
CA ALA A 372 -0.95 15.98 -2.73
C ALA A 372 -1.38 16.38 -1.32
N LYS A 373 -2.57 15.94 -0.90
CA LYS A 373 -3.19 16.38 0.35
C LYS A 373 -3.46 15.20 1.26
N LEU A 374 -3.35 15.42 2.56
CA LEU A 374 -3.88 14.54 3.59
C LEU A 374 -5.11 15.16 4.21
N TRP A 375 -6.16 14.35 4.35
CA TRP A 375 -7.43 14.73 4.95
C TRP A 375 -7.78 13.82 6.11
N ARG A 376 -8.24 14.39 7.22
CA ARG A 376 -9.00 13.67 8.24
C ARG A 376 -10.47 13.81 7.91
N VAL A 377 -11.20 12.70 7.95
CA VAL A 377 -12.63 12.64 7.66
C VAL A 377 -13.36 12.09 8.88
N ASP A 378 -14.38 12.78 9.33
CA ASP A 378 -15.29 12.30 10.37
C ASP A 378 -16.37 11.41 9.73
N LEU A 379 -16.52 10.18 10.27
CA LEU A 379 -17.43 9.18 9.72
C LEU A 379 -18.91 9.44 10.06
N ASN A 380 -19.21 10.26 11.05
CA ASN A 380 -20.58 10.55 11.43
C ASN A 380 -21.14 11.77 10.71
N THR A 381 -20.28 12.76 10.44
CA THR A 381 -20.70 14.06 9.87
C THR A 381 -20.25 14.28 8.43
N ASP A 382 -19.35 13.43 7.91
CA ASP A 382 -18.65 13.61 6.63
C ASP A 382 -17.81 14.91 6.56
N GLU A 383 -17.54 15.57 7.69
CA GLU A 383 -16.66 16.72 7.76
C GLU A 383 -15.22 16.35 7.45
N THR A 384 -14.54 17.25 6.74
CA THR A 384 -13.15 17.05 6.34
C THR A 384 -12.26 18.14 6.92
N LYS A 385 -11.09 17.73 7.45
CA LYS A 385 -10.05 18.63 7.93
C LYS A 385 -8.75 18.36 7.17
N LEU A 386 -8.19 19.41 6.55
CA LEU A 386 -6.88 19.31 5.88
C LEU A 386 -5.78 19.12 6.92
N LEU A 387 -4.99 18.06 6.76
CA LEU A 387 -3.83 17.78 7.61
C LEU A 387 -2.50 18.13 6.93
N ALA A 388 -2.40 17.96 5.61
CA ALA A 388 -1.21 18.36 4.86
C ALA A 388 -1.57 18.74 3.43
N ASP A 389 -0.73 19.59 2.82
CA ASP A 389 -0.80 20.01 1.42
C ASP A 389 0.64 20.19 0.90
N LEU A 390 1.15 19.17 0.21
CA LEU A 390 2.56 18.97 -0.03
C LEU A 390 2.87 18.90 -1.52
N LYS A 391 3.90 19.63 -1.96
CA LYS A 391 4.36 19.61 -3.35
C LYS A 391 4.97 18.26 -3.70
N SER A 392 4.57 17.71 -4.84
CA SER A 392 5.22 16.58 -5.50
C SER A 392 5.97 17.07 -6.72
N PRO A 393 7.30 17.24 -6.68
CA PRO A 393 8.09 17.74 -7.79
C PRO A 393 7.95 16.89 -9.05
N LYS A 394 8.12 17.52 -10.23
CA LYS A 394 7.88 16.88 -11.53
C LYS A 394 8.73 15.62 -11.76
N GLU A 395 9.93 15.57 -11.22
CA GLU A 395 10.84 14.42 -11.33
C GLU A 395 10.30 13.14 -10.68
N PHE A 396 9.43 13.28 -9.66
CA PHE A 396 8.75 12.16 -9.01
C PHE A 396 7.44 11.76 -9.71
N GLN A 397 7.13 12.37 -10.83
CA GLN A 397 6.00 11.95 -11.66
C GLN A 397 6.46 10.83 -12.60
N SER A 398 5.77 9.70 -12.57
CA SER A 398 6.09 8.59 -13.46
C SER A 398 5.94 8.98 -14.92
N PRO A 399 6.97 8.76 -15.76
CA PRO A 399 6.93 9.13 -17.18
C PRO A 399 5.93 8.30 -17.99
N ASN A 400 5.63 7.08 -17.54
CA ASN A 400 4.64 6.18 -18.16
C ASN A 400 4.27 5.05 -17.19
N CYS A 401 3.35 4.16 -17.61
CA CYS A 401 2.91 3.04 -16.78
C CYS A 401 3.99 1.97 -16.53
N TYR A 402 5.07 1.91 -17.30
CA TYR A 402 6.16 0.94 -17.15
C TYR A 402 7.31 1.47 -16.28
N ARG A 403 7.35 2.77 -16.02
CA ARG A 403 8.36 3.44 -15.20
C ARG A 403 7.65 4.18 -14.07
N ASN A 404 7.18 3.42 -13.10
CA ASN A 404 6.32 3.93 -12.05
C ASN A 404 7.08 4.05 -10.73
N TRP A 405 7.66 5.22 -10.49
CA TRP A 405 8.34 5.60 -9.25
C TRP A 405 7.71 6.80 -8.56
N CYS A 406 6.47 7.13 -8.87
CA CYS A 406 5.77 8.20 -8.16
C CYS A 406 5.68 7.92 -6.66
N CYS A 407 5.49 8.98 -5.90
CA CYS A 407 5.35 8.89 -4.47
C CYS A 407 3.95 9.35 -4.08
N ASP A 408 3.10 8.40 -3.79
CA ASP A 408 1.82 8.65 -3.15
C ASP A 408 2.05 8.81 -1.65
N LEU A 409 1.22 9.59 -0.96
CA LEU A 409 1.44 9.85 0.46
C LEU A 409 1.18 8.61 1.32
N HIS A 410 0.25 7.75 0.93
CA HIS A 410 -0.03 6.49 1.63
C HIS A 410 -0.10 6.66 3.16
N PRO A 411 -1.06 7.39 3.72
CA PRO A 411 -1.13 7.61 5.15
C PRO A 411 -1.40 6.31 5.92
N ARG A 412 -0.69 6.14 7.04
CA ARG A 412 -0.82 4.98 7.93
C ARG A 412 -0.89 5.47 9.36
N VAL A 413 -2.02 5.26 9.99
CA VAL A 413 -2.21 5.61 11.40
C VAL A 413 -1.55 4.54 12.26
N SER A 414 -0.89 4.97 13.33
CA SER A 414 -0.28 4.05 14.30
C SER A 414 -1.34 3.25 15.07
N PRO A 415 -1.00 2.06 15.59
CA PRO A 415 -1.97 1.17 16.24
C PRO A 415 -2.73 1.77 17.42
N GLN A 416 -2.18 2.77 18.11
CA GLN A 416 -2.85 3.48 19.21
C GLN A 416 -3.49 4.80 18.77
N GLY A 417 -3.37 5.17 17.48
CA GLY A 417 -3.94 6.41 16.95
C GLY A 417 -3.17 7.69 17.29
N THR A 418 -1.94 7.57 17.81
CA THR A 418 -1.15 8.74 18.24
C THR A 418 -0.49 9.46 17.06
N TYR A 419 -0.07 8.71 16.05
CA TYR A 419 0.70 9.21 14.90
C TYR A 419 0.08 8.82 13.58
N VAL A 420 0.35 9.61 12.56
CA VAL A 420 0.23 9.22 11.15
C VAL A 420 1.60 9.28 10.50
N THR A 421 1.98 8.20 9.81
CA THR A 421 3.13 8.18 8.92
C THR A 421 2.66 8.29 7.48
N PHE A 422 3.47 8.90 6.64
CA PHE A 422 3.19 9.02 5.20
C PHE A 422 4.49 9.19 4.42
N ASP A 423 4.51 8.77 3.17
CA ASP A 423 5.64 9.03 2.27
C ASP A 423 5.45 10.38 1.59
N SER A 424 6.55 11.09 1.30
CA SER A 424 6.47 12.37 0.60
C SER A 424 7.76 12.66 -0.16
N VAL A 425 7.67 13.61 -1.10
CA VAL A 425 8.80 14.10 -1.90
C VAL A 425 8.92 15.63 -1.89
N HIS A 426 8.22 16.28 -0.95
CA HIS A 426 8.11 17.74 -0.91
C HIS A 426 9.41 18.47 -0.58
N THR A 427 10.46 17.74 -0.16
CA THR A 427 11.83 18.26 0.07
C THR A 427 12.76 17.96 -1.10
N ASN A 428 12.26 17.54 -2.25
CA ASN A 428 12.99 17.05 -3.41
C ASN A 428 13.72 15.71 -3.19
N HIS A 429 13.42 15.03 -2.10
CA HIS A 429 13.87 13.68 -1.79
C HIS A 429 12.70 12.83 -1.38
N ARG A 430 12.75 11.51 -1.66
CA ARG A 430 11.78 10.59 -1.08
C ARG A 430 12.02 10.52 0.42
N ALA A 431 10.99 10.69 1.19
CA ALA A 431 11.06 10.76 2.64
C ALA A 431 9.91 10.01 3.30
N LEU A 432 10.19 9.33 4.41
CA LEU A 432 9.18 8.86 5.35
C LEU A 432 8.91 10.00 6.35
N CYS A 433 7.66 10.42 6.42
CA CYS A 433 7.22 11.49 7.31
C CYS A 433 6.41 10.92 8.48
N VAL A 434 6.56 11.53 9.66
CA VAL A 434 5.81 11.18 10.88
C VAL A 434 5.21 12.45 11.46
N MET A 435 3.91 12.45 11.71
CA MET A 435 3.18 13.57 12.29
C MET A 435 2.30 13.07 13.44
N LYS A 436 2.24 13.81 14.55
CA LYS A 436 1.31 13.54 15.66
C LYS A 436 -0.10 13.95 15.25
N LEU A 437 -1.11 13.11 15.57
CA LEU A 437 -2.53 13.35 15.27
C LEU A 437 -3.22 14.21 16.34
#